data_7ddc70401f2a7d421bd8730ebd25c06d
#
_entry.id   7ddc70401f2a7d421bd8730ebd25c06d
#
_cell.length_a   1.000
_cell.length_b   1.000
_cell.length_c   1.000
_cell.angle_alpha   90.00
_cell.angle_beta   90.00
_cell.angle_gamma   90.00
#
_symmetry.space_group_name_H-M   'P 1'
#
loop_
_entity.id
_entity.type
_entity.pdbx_description
1 polymer ?
#
loop_
_entity_poly.entity_id
_entity_poly.type
_entity_poly.pdbx_seq_one_letter_code
_entity_poly.pdbx_strand_id
1 'polypeptide(L)'
;MLDLAFRNVAILDGTGTPAFTGDVGVEGGRIAAVGEAGAAQTDIDGAGMCLAPGFIDTHAHDDGAFLRYPDMTFKLAQGVTSVVSGNCGFSAVPADPAVDSARASGGILAGLESGVTDLASYFDVVLARKPAINNMMLVGHNTVRAITMGMDKRAPTQAELAAMGDHVTAALEQGACGFSSGLIYRPGRYSDTEEVATLAAAAAPFDALYTTHMRNEGDRLLEAVDESLAIARTADVHLHISHHKSAGKANWGKVGDSLAKVDTALRAGQRVTLDVYPYTAGSGRMIEYFNLDRINLALAEVIRIASCPAFREFEGKMVPDIAQELGLTLEETVLKILTAEKGDRTICIQFVIDERDVETNLAHTDMMVGSDGIPDLKGKPHPRLFGTFPRVLARYVRERGVLTLPEAVRRMTSLSARTFGMQERGEVREGWHADLVLFDPATVNDEATYDDPKREPSGVAAVVVNGELAWTSRDGKGIHMGAGSGKMLRYRNNAHGESSTK
;
A
#
# COMPACT_ATOMS: atom_id res chain seq x y z
N MET A 1 30.09 -16.74 -13.70
CA MET A 1 29.06 -16.85 -14.78
C MET A 1 27.76 -16.37 -14.12
N LEU A 2 27.08 -15.42 -14.74
CA LEU A 2 25.86 -14.84 -14.20
C LEU A 2 24.76 -15.92 -14.05
N ASP A 3 23.86 -15.73 -13.09
CA ASP A 3 22.71 -16.62 -12.91
C ASP A 3 21.63 -16.34 -13.98
N LEU A 4 21.42 -15.04 -14.24
CA LEU A 4 20.40 -14.54 -15.17
C LEU A 4 20.95 -13.31 -15.92
N ALA A 5 20.60 -13.14 -17.19
CA ALA A 5 20.83 -11.90 -17.91
C ALA A 5 19.62 -11.52 -18.76
N PHE A 6 19.27 -10.24 -18.71
CA PHE A 6 18.32 -9.60 -19.63
C PHE A 6 19.11 -8.97 -20.77
N ARG A 7 18.78 -9.32 -22.01
CA ARG A 7 19.48 -8.87 -23.22
C ARG A 7 18.66 -7.86 -24.00
N ASN A 8 19.37 -6.86 -24.55
CA ASN A 8 18.77 -5.90 -25.49
C ASN A 8 17.59 -5.11 -24.93
N VAL A 9 17.58 -4.82 -23.64
CA VAL A 9 16.46 -4.11 -22.96
C VAL A 9 16.63 -2.60 -23.00
N ALA A 10 15.52 -1.86 -22.99
CA ALA A 10 15.51 -0.45 -22.63
C ALA A 10 15.55 -0.34 -21.10
N ILE A 11 16.68 0.05 -20.53
CA ILE A 11 16.90 0.14 -19.09
C ILE A 11 16.32 1.45 -18.58
N LEU A 12 15.32 1.35 -17.72
CA LEU A 12 14.78 2.43 -16.89
C LEU A 12 15.36 2.27 -15.49
N ASP A 13 16.41 3.01 -15.18
CA ASP A 13 17.21 2.79 -13.98
C ASP A 13 16.50 3.14 -12.63
N GLY A 14 15.32 3.71 -12.69
CA GLY A 14 14.54 4.12 -11.51
C GLY A 14 14.84 5.54 -11.03
N THR A 15 15.84 6.25 -11.60
CA THR A 15 16.20 7.62 -11.18
C THR A 15 15.31 8.71 -11.78
N GLY A 16 14.52 8.37 -12.80
CA GLY A 16 13.73 9.33 -13.60
C GLY A 16 14.49 9.82 -14.85
N THR A 17 15.70 9.34 -15.09
CA THR A 17 16.48 9.64 -16.31
C THR A 17 15.92 8.89 -17.52
N PRO A 18 16.13 9.38 -18.75
CA PRO A 18 15.71 8.67 -19.96
C PRO A 18 16.29 7.27 -20.05
N ALA A 19 15.52 6.33 -20.61
CA ALA A 19 15.97 4.96 -20.83
C ALA A 19 17.16 4.90 -21.79
N PHE A 20 18.05 3.92 -21.58
CA PHE A 20 19.13 3.59 -22.48
C PHE A 20 19.13 2.09 -22.79
N THR A 21 19.64 1.69 -23.97
CA THR A 21 19.67 0.28 -24.37
C THR A 21 20.90 -0.40 -23.82
N GLY A 22 20.74 -1.61 -23.30
CA GLY A 22 21.84 -2.43 -22.79
C GLY A 22 21.37 -3.77 -22.26
N ASP A 23 22.27 -4.48 -21.61
CA ASP A 23 22.02 -5.72 -20.90
C ASP A 23 22.06 -5.47 -19.37
N VAL A 24 21.38 -6.33 -18.62
CA VAL A 24 21.48 -6.36 -17.15
C VAL A 24 21.76 -7.79 -16.71
N GLY A 25 22.87 -7.99 -15.98
CA GLY A 25 23.28 -9.28 -15.44
C GLY A 25 23.02 -9.40 -13.95
N VAL A 26 22.57 -10.57 -13.52
CA VAL A 26 22.30 -10.91 -12.12
C VAL A 26 23.18 -12.05 -11.66
N GLU A 27 23.78 -11.95 -10.47
CA GLU A 27 24.58 -12.99 -9.83
C GLU A 27 24.41 -12.92 -8.29
N GLY A 28 24.15 -14.04 -7.67
CA GLY A 28 24.03 -14.14 -6.21
C GLY A 28 22.95 -13.23 -5.60
N GLY A 29 21.85 -13.01 -6.30
CA GLY A 29 20.74 -12.18 -5.84
C GLY A 29 20.96 -10.68 -6.04
N ARG A 30 22.04 -10.27 -6.71
CA ARG A 30 22.40 -8.86 -6.94
C ARG A 30 22.58 -8.55 -8.42
N ILE A 31 22.39 -7.30 -8.78
CA ILE A 31 22.72 -6.77 -10.10
C ILE A 31 24.24 -6.73 -10.21
N ALA A 32 24.79 -7.55 -11.08
CA ALA A 32 26.24 -7.71 -11.25
C ALA A 32 26.80 -6.91 -12.43
N ALA A 33 25.95 -6.55 -13.40
CA ALA A 33 26.34 -5.78 -14.57
C ALA A 33 25.18 -4.95 -15.12
N VAL A 34 25.47 -3.72 -15.60
CA VAL A 34 24.52 -2.82 -16.25
C VAL A 34 25.17 -2.24 -17.50
N GLY A 35 24.51 -2.37 -18.65
CA GLY A 35 25.00 -1.93 -19.97
C GLY A 35 25.52 -3.09 -20.81
N GLU A 36 26.55 -3.77 -20.37
CA GLU A 36 27.08 -4.99 -21.00
C GLU A 36 27.13 -6.13 -19.98
N ALA A 37 26.53 -7.27 -20.27
CA ALA A 37 26.54 -8.43 -19.39
C ALA A 37 27.25 -9.63 -20.03
N GLY A 38 28.09 -10.31 -19.25
CA GLY A 38 28.81 -11.53 -19.63
C GLY A 38 27.87 -12.71 -19.84
N ALA A 39 28.41 -13.91 -20.05
CA ALA A 39 27.64 -15.15 -20.21
C ALA A 39 26.84 -15.48 -18.94
N ALA A 40 25.58 -15.88 -19.11
CA ALA A 40 24.67 -16.26 -18.05
C ALA A 40 24.20 -17.72 -18.19
N GLN A 41 23.68 -18.29 -17.09
CA GLN A 41 23.02 -19.61 -17.11
C GLN A 41 21.66 -19.51 -17.81
N THR A 42 20.96 -18.39 -17.61
CA THR A 42 19.67 -18.10 -18.25
C THR A 42 19.74 -16.74 -18.92
N ASP A 43 19.43 -16.70 -20.21
CA ASP A 43 19.28 -15.45 -20.95
C ASP A 43 17.80 -15.19 -21.25
N ILE A 44 17.34 -13.97 -21.03
CA ILE A 44 16.02 -13.48 -21.42
C ILE A 44 16.22 -12.37 -22.44
N ASP A 45 15.80 -12.61 -23.70
CA ASP A 45 15.78 -11.56 -24.71
C ASP A 45 14.61 -10.61 -24.45
N GLY A 46 14.94 -9.36 -24.17
CA GLY A 46 13.98 -8.31 -23.89
C GLY A 46 13.93 -7.24 -24.99
N ALA A 47 14.32 -7.58 -26.21
CA ALA A 47 14.28 -6.63 -27.33
C ALA A 47 12.88 -6.00 -27.50
N GLY A 48 12.84 -4.67 -27.47
CA GLY A 48 11.59 -3.90 -27.53
C GLY A 48 10.87 -3.71 -26.18
N MET A 49 11.38 -4.32 -25.10
CA MET A 49 10.80 -4.21 -23.75
C MET A 49 11.63 -3.26 -22.86
N CYS A 50 11.01 -2.79 -21.81
CA CYS A 50 11.65 -2.03 -20.75
C CYS A 50 11.98 -2.94 -19.56
N LEU A 51 13.20 -2.82 -19.05
CA LEU A 51 13.60 -3.37 -17.76
C LEU A 51 13.70 -2.24 -16.75
N ALA A 52 13.00 -2.38 -15.63
CA ALA A 52 12.98 -1.42 -14.54
C ALA A 52 13.27 -2.12 -13.20
N PRO A 53 13.57 -1.36 -12.12
CA PRO A 53 13.49 -1.93 -10.78
C PRO A 53 12.08 -2.47 -10.53
N GLY A 54 11.96 -3.55 -9.78
CA GLY A 54 10.66 -4.07 -9.35
C GLY A 54 9.87 -3.00 -8.61
N PHE A 55 8.58 -2.91 -8.90
CA PHE A 55 7.73 -1.87 -8.32
C PHE A 55 7.54 -2.09 -6.81
N ILE A 56 7.41 -0.98 -6.09
CA ILE A 56 7.22 -0.93 -4.64
C ILE A 56 5.83 -0.36 -4.38
N ASP A 57 4.96 -1.19 -3.81
CA ASP A 57 3.63 -0.77 -3.37
C ASP A 57 3.74 -0.12 -1.99
N THR A 58 3.67 1.21 -1.96
CA THR A 58 3.84 1.99 -0.72
C THR A 58 2.65 1.91 0.22
N HIS A 59 1.51 1.41 -0.27
CA HIS A 59 0.28 1.36 0.50
C HIS A 59 -0.45 0.05 0.29
N ALA A 60 -0.23 -0.92 1.17
CA ALA A 60 -0.85 -2.23 1.11
C ALA A 60 -1.44 -2.64 2.47
N HIS A 61 -2.51 -3.44 2.42
CA HIS A 61 -3.12 -4.11 3.57
C HIS A 61 -2.86 -5.61 3.51
N ASP A 62 -1.61 -5.95 3.21
CA ASP A 62 -1.19 -7.32 2.90
C ASP A 62 -0.71 -8.13 4.11
N ASP A 63 -0.76 -7.56 5.32
CA ASP A 63 -0.31 -8.19 6.56
C ASP A 63 -0.83 -9.64 6.71
N GLY A 64 -2.14 -9.82 6.61
CA GLY A 64 -2.75 -11.16 6.64
C GLY A 64 -2.60 -11.94 5.31
N ALA A 65 -2.30 -11.25 4.21
CA ALA A 65 -2.14 -11.91 2.91
C ALA A 65 -0.86 -12.73 2.83
N PHE A 66 0.23 -12.28 3.41
CA PHE A 66 1.48 -13.04 3.50
C PHE A 66 1.32 -14.42 4.16
N LEU A 67 0.34 -14.56 5.05
CA LEU A 67 0.03 -15.82 5.69
C LEU A 67 -0.95 -16.68 4.89
N ARG A 68 -1.89 -16.05 4.18
CA ARG A 68 -2.96 -16.74 3.44
C ARG A 68 -2.62 -17.03 1.98
N TYR A 69 -1.83 -16.16 1.36
CA TYR A 69 -1.49 -16.15 -0.06
C TYR A 69 0.00 -15.83 -0.26
N PRO A 70 0.92 -16.65 0.28
CA PRO A 70 2.36 -16.33 0.28
C PRO A 70 2.98 -16.21 -1.13
N ASP A 71 2.33 -16.76 -2.14
CA ASP A 71 2.69 -16.62 -3.55
C ASP A 71 2.45 -15.19 -4.10
N MET A 72 1.62 -14.38 -3.44
CA MET A 72 1.37 -12.97 -3.76
C MET A 72 1.20 -12.70 -5.27
N THR A 73 0.56 -13.62 -5.99
CA THR A 73 0.43 -13.57 -7.46
C THR A 73 -0.23 -12.28 -7.94
N PHE A 74 -1.22 -11.76 -7.20
CA PHE A 74 -1.88 -10.48 -7.50
C PHE A 74 -0.95 -9.25 -7.40
N LYS A 75 0.22 -9.36 -6.76
CA LYS A 75 1.29 -8.35 -6.75
C LYS A 75 2.32 -8.63 -7.83
N LEU A 76 2.83 -9.86 -7.90
CA LEU A 76 3.84 -10.24 -8.89
C LEU A 76 3.38 -9.98 -10.32
N ALA A 77 2.14 -10.34 -10.66
CA ALA A 77 1.59 -10.10 -12.00
C ALA A 77 1.63 -8.62 -12.44
N GLN A 78 1.66 -7.68 -11.48
CA GLN A 78 1.77 -6.25 -11.73
C GLN A 78 3.21 -5.75 -11.80
N GLY A 79 4.23 -6.60 -11.59
CA GLY A 79 5.63 -6.20 -11.47
C GLY A 79 6.04 -5.75 -10.07
N VAL A 80 5.21 -5.94 -9.05
CA VAL A 80 5.49 -5.56 -7.67
C VAL A 80 6.39 -6.59 -7.01
N THR A 81 7.53 -6.14 -6.47
CA THR A 81 8.52 -6.98 -5.78
C THR A 81 8.60 -6.69 -4.29
N SER A 82 8.09 -5.55 -3.86
CA SER A 82 8.09 -5.12 -2.46
C SER A 82 6.80 -4.38 -2.11
N VAL A 83 6.34 -4.55 -0.86
CA VAL A 83 5.20 -3.81 -0.33
C VAL A 83 5.53 -3.18 1.02
N VAL A 84 4.80 -2.13 1.36
CA VAL A 84 4.74 -1.57 2.72
C VAL A 84 3.38 -1.90 3.29
N SER A 85 3.33 -2.69 4.37
CA SER A 85 2.12 -3.07 5.09
C SER A 85 2.03 -2.39 6.47
N GLY A 86 0.93 -2.59 7.19
CA GLY A 86 0.70 -1.89 8.45
C GLY A 86 0.16 -0.47 8.28
N ASN A 87 -0.46 -0.17 7.14
CA ASN A 87 -1.00 1.14 6.79
C ASN A 87 -2.31 1.48 7.53
N CYS A 88 -2.72 2.75 7.46
CA CYS A 88 -4.00 3.26 7.99
C CYS A 88 -4.24 2.95 9.47
N GLY A 89 -3.16 2.82 10.26
CA GLY A 89 -3.24 2.51 11.68
C GLY A 89 -3.50 1.05 12.02
N PHE A 90 -3.60 0.16 11.04
CA PHE A 90 -3.79 -1.27 11.25
C PHE A 90 -2.56 -2.05 10.83
N SER A 91 -1.93 -2.73 11.78
CA SER A 91 -0.78 -3.60 11.56
C SER A 91 -1.00 -4.98 12.19
N ALA A 92 -0.34 -5.99 11.62
CA ALA A 92 -0.37 -7.35 12.18
C ALA A 92 0.13 -7.42 13.63
N VAL A 93 1.01 -6.49 13.97
CA VAL A 93 1.66 -6.41 15.29
C VAL A 93 1.75 -4.95 15.75
N PRO A 94 1.82 -4.72 17.08
CA PRO A 94 1.81 -5.72 18.15
C PRO A 94 0.49 -6.49 18.24
N ALA A 95 0.51 -7.73 18.72
CA ALA A 95 -0.70 -8.52 18.89
C ALA A 95 -0.76 -9.12 20.30
N ASP A 96 -1.95 -9.09 20.88
CA ASP A 96 -2.26 -9.74 22.14
C ASP A 96 -3.24 -10.90 21.84
N PRO A 97 -2.92 -12.15 22.20
CA PRO A 97 -3.82 -13.30 22.02
C PRO A 97 -5.18 -13.15 22.71
N ALA A 98 -5.28 -12.29 23.74
CA ALA A 98 -6.52 -12.00 24.43
C ALA A 98 -7.42 -11.02 23.65
N VAL A 99 -6.88 -10.33 22.64
CA VAL A 99 -7.60 -9.33 21.83
C VAL A 99 -7.87 -9.90 20.44
N ASP A 100 -9.13 -9.94 20.01
CA ASP A 100 -9.51 -10.30 18.64
C ASP A 100 -9.11 -9.16 17.67
N SER A 101 -7.83 -9.15 17.27
CA SER A 101 -7.28 -8.18 16.31
C SER A 101 -7.96 -8.28 14.94
N ALA A 102 -8.45 -9.45 14.55
CA ALA A 102 -9.24 -9.61 13.33
C ALA A 102 -10.59 -8.88 13.43
N ARG A 103 -11.19 -8.85 14.62
CA ARG A 103 -12.41 -8.07 14.87
C ARG A 103 -12.13 -6.57 14.89
N ALA A 104 -11.07 -6.14 15.56
CA ALA A 104 -10.67 -4.74 15.64
C ALA A 104 -10.32 -4.16 14.25
N SER A 105 -9.65 -4.93 13.40
CA SER A 105 -9.27 -4.55 12.02
C SER A 105 -10.35 -4.86 10.97
N GLY A 106 -11.49 -5.44 11.38
CA GLY A 106 -12.56 -5.83 10.44
C GLY A 106 -12.18 -6.93 9.46
N GLY A 107 -11.23 -7.78 9.84
CA GLY A 107 -10.80 -8.91 9.04
C GLY A 107 -9.58 -8.62 8.14
N ILE A 108 -9.08 -7.39 8.06
CA ILE A 108 -7.84 -7.07 7.34
C ILE A 108 -6.69 -7.91 7.89
N LEU A 109 -6.63 -8.07 9.21
CA LEU A 109 -5.63 -8.89 9.91
C LEU A 109 -6.09 -10.34 10.15
N ALA A 110 -7.14 -10.80 9.47
CA ALA A 110 -7.59 -12.18 9.60
C ALA A 110 -6.51 -13.16 9.14
N GLY A 111 -6.31 -14.22 9.91
CA GLY A 111 -5.32 -15.27 9.61
C GLY A 111 -4.01 -15.14 10.39
N LEU A 112 -3.91 -14.19 11.32
CA LEU A 112 -2.79 -14.19 12.28
C LEU A 112 -2.83 -15.49 13.12
N GLU A 113 -1.68 -16.13 13.20
CA GLU A 113 -1.51 -17.37 13.93
C GLU A 113 -1.28 -17.11 15.43
N SER A 114 -1.65 -18.09 16.27
CA SER A 114 -1.29 -18.07 17.68
C SER A 114 0.23 -18.06 17.83
N GLY A 115 0.76 -17.13 18.63
CA GLY A 115 2.20 -16.97 18.85
C GLY A 115 2.82 -15.77 18.13
N VAL A 116 2.10 -15.09 17.23
CA VAL A 116 2.50 -13.78 16.71
C VAL A 116 2.15 -12.73 17.74
N THR A 117 3.15 -12.06 18.30
CA THR A 117 2.97 -11.00 19.32
C THR A 117 3.67 -9.69 18.95
N ASP A 118 4.77 -9.80 18.20
CA ASP A 118 5.63 -8.69 17.81
C ASP A 118 6.16 -8.84 16.38
N LEU A 119 6.93 -7.84 15.91
CA LEU A 119 7.43 -7.81 14.53
C LEU A 119 8.36 -8.99 14.22
N ALA A 120 9.18 -9.41 15.17
CA ALA A 120 10.12 -10.51 14.98
C ALA A 120 9.37 -11.84 14.81
N SER A 121 8.42 -12.15 15.66
CA SER A 121 7.60 -13.36 15.59
C SER A 121 6.73 -13.38 14.33
N TYR A 122 6.19 -12.24 13.91
CA TYR A 122 5.46 -12.15 12.64
C TYR A 122 6.38 -12.44 11.44
N PHE A 123 7.59 -11.88 11.42
CA PHE A 123 8.56 -12.12 10.35
C PHE A 123 8.95 -13.59 10.26
N ASP A 124 9.17 -14.26 11.40
CA ASP A 124 9.52 -15.67 11.43
C ASP A 124 8.39 -16.54 10.84
N VAL A 125 7.14 -16.28 11.21
CA VAL A 125 5.98 -17.01 10.68
C VAL A 125 5.81 -16.76 9.18
N VAL A 126 5.97 -15.53 8.70
CA VAL A 126 5.87 -15.20 7.26
C VAL A 126 7.01 -15.85 6.48
N LEU A 127 8.25 -15.78 6.97
CA LEU A 127 9.41 -16.42 6.30
C LEU A 127 9.27 -17.93 6.21
N ALA A 128 8.68 -18.58 7.21
CA ALA A 128 8.37 -20.01 7.16
C ALA A 128 7.38 -20.37 6.03
N ARG A 129 6.56 -19.40 5.57
CA ARG A 129 5.64 -19.56 4.43
C ARG A 129 6.30 -19.32 3.08
N LYS A 130 7.59 -18.90 3.05
CA LYS A 130 8.34 -18.59 1.82
C LYS A 130 7.63 -17.57 0.95
N PRO A 131 7.49 -16.31 1.40
CA PRO A 131 6.77 -15.29 0.64
C PRO A 131 7.44 -15.00 -0.69
N ALA A 132 6.65 -14.71 -1.73
CA ALA A 132 7.18 -14.47 -3.06
C ALA A 132 7.76 -13.05 -3.25
N ILE A 133 7.33 -12.08 -2.43
CA ILE A 133 7.76 -10.67 -2.51
C ILE A 133 8.27 -10.19 -1.14
N ASN A 134 8.98 -9.06 -1.17
CA ASN A 134 9.49 -8.43 0.05
C ASN A 134 8.35 -7.68 0.79
N ASN A 135 8.44 -7.63 2.13
CA ASN A 135 7.57 -6.82 2.97
C ASN A 135 8.37 -5.94 3.91
N MET A 136 7.98 -4.68 4.02
CA MET A 136 8.40 -3.75 5.06
C MET A 136 7.16 -3.31 5.83
N MET A 137 7.27 -3.11 7.14
CA MET A 137 6.09 -2.88 7.98
C MET A 137 6.13 -1.56 8.74
N LEU A 138 4.94 -0.99 8.88
CA LEU A 138 4.62 0.09 9.80
C LEU A 138 3.95 -0.50 11.07
N VAL A 139 4.08 0.18 12.20
CA VAL A 139 3.29 -0.11 13.39
C VAL A 139 2.05 0.79 13.44
N GLY A 140 0.88 0.19 13.65
CA GLY A 140 -0.40 0.86 13.50
C GLY A 140 -0.97 1.42 14.79
N HIS A 141 -1.36 2.70 14.81
CA HIS A 141 -2.02 3.38 15.92
C HIS A 141 -3.29 2.67 16.39
N ASN A 142 -4.17 2.31 15.47
CA ASN A 142 -5.42 1.64 15.81
C ASN A 142 -5.16 0.28 16.45
N THR A 143 -4.10 -0.41 16.02
CA THR A 143 -3.68 -1.68 16.61
C THR A 143 -3.18 -1.48 18.04
N VAL A 144 -2.21 -0.57 18.27
CA VAL A 144 -1.69 -0.34 19.63
C VAL A 144 -2.76 0.20 20.58
N ARG A 145 -3.66 1.05 20.08
CA ARG A 145 -4.78 1.56 20.85
C ARG A 145 -5.76 0.45 21.23
N ALA A 146 -6.09 -0.44 20.29
CA ALA A 146 -7.02 -1.55 20.52
C ALA A 146 -6.49 -2.56 21.53
N ILE A 147 -5.21 -2.90 21.52
CA ILE A 147 -4.62 -3.83 22.49
C ILE A 147 -4.44 -3.21 23.88
N THR A 148 -4.23 -1.88 23.97
CA THR A 148 -3.99 -1.20 25.25
C THR A 148 -5.29 -0.82 25.95
N MET A 149 -6.28 -0.33 25.22
CA MET A 149 -7.51 0.22 25.81
C MET A 149 -8.81 -0.20 25.10
N GLY A 150 -8.74 -1.18 24.19
CA GLY A 150 -9.90 -1.68 23.46
C GLY A 150 -10.48 -0.67 22.47
N MET A 151 -11.80 -0.71 22.34
CA MET A 151 -12.54 0.16 21.41
C MET A 151 -13.19 1.36 22.12
N ASP A 152 -12.72 1.72 23.30
CA ASP A 152 -13.30 2.76 24.14
C ASP A 152 -13.22 4.15 23.50
N LYS A 153 -14.34 4.86 23.58
CA LYS A 153 -14.46 6.23 23.09
C LYS A 153 -14.07 7.23 24.20
N ARG A 154 -12.79 7.30 24.51
CA ARG A 154 -12.22 8.21 25.52
C ARG A 154 -10.75 8.51 25.22
N ALA A 155 -10.21 9.53 25.84
CA ALA A 155 -8.76 9.76 25.86
C ALA A 155 -8.05 8.65 26.67
N PRO A 156 -6.80 8.31 26.36
CA PRO A 156 -5.97 7.44 27.19
C PRO A 156 -5.62 8.10 28.51
N THR A 157 -5.44 7.31 29.54
CA THR A 157 -4.71 7.74 30.75
C THR A 157 -3.22 7.90 30.40
N GLN A 158 -2.46 8.57 31.27
CA GLN A 158 -1.00 8.68 31.08
C GLN A 158 -0.31 7.31 31.02
N ALA A 159 -0.76 6.35 31.82
CA ALA A 159 -0.22 4.99 31.81
C ALA A 159 -0.53 4.25 30.50
N GLU A 160 -1.74 4.39 29.97
CA GLU A 160 -2.11 3.81 28.69
C GLU A 160 -1.35 4.47 27.54
N LEU A 161 -1.19 5.79 27.53
CA LEU A 161 -0.41 6.50 26.53
C LEU A 161 1.06 6.06 26.55
N ALA A 162 1.65 5.91 27.74
CA ALA A 162 3.01 5.38 27.88
C ALA A 162 3.12 3.92 27.32
N ALA A 163 2.18 3.05 27.67
CA ALA A 163 2.15 1.67 27.18
C ALA A 163 2.01 1.61 25.65
N MET A 164 1.18 2.47 25.05
CA MET A 164 1.10 2.60 23.58
C MET A 164 2.45 3.05 22.98
N GLY A 165 3.13 4.01 23.61
CA GLY A 165 4.46 4.48 23.23
C GLY A 165 5.51 3.37 23.28
N ASP A 166 5.48 2.53 24.32
CA ASP A 166 6.36 1.37 24.47
C ASP A 166 6.15 0.35 23.32
N HIS A 167 4.90 0.08 22.94
CA HIS A 167 4.60 -0.78 21.79
C HIS A 167 5.14 -0.23 20.47
N VAL A 168 4.99 1.09 20.24
CA VAL A 168 5.53 1.75 19.05
C VAL A 168 7.04 1.66 19.02
N THR A 169 7.70 2.00 20.14
CA THR A 169 9.17 1.95 20.27
C THR A 169 9.70 0.55 20.04
N ALA A 170 9.10 -0.47 20.67
CA ALA A 170 9.52 -1.85 20.51
C ALA A 170 9.43 -2.35 19.04
N ALA A 171 8.39 -1.94 18.31
CA ALA A 171 8.26 -2.27 16.89
C ALA A 171 9.34 -1.59 16.04
N LEU A 172 9.67 -0.32 16.32
CA LEU A 172 10.72 0.43 15.63
C LEU A 172 12.10 -0.18 15.91
N GLU A 173 12.41 -0.55 17.15
CA GLU A 173 13.64 -1.25 17.53
C GLU A 173 13.80 -2.58 16.78
N GLN A 174 12.70 -3.27 16.49
CA GLN A 174 12.69 -4.51 15.72
C GLN A 174 12.77 -4.27 14.20
N GLY A 175 12.71 -3.02 13.74
CA GLY A 175 12.89 -2.64 12.35
C GLY A 175 11.61 -2.29 11.58
N ALA A 176 10.55 -1.86 12.26
CA ALA A 176 9.44 -1.19 11.58
C ALA A 176 9.92 0.11 10.94
N CYS A 177 9.41 0.46 9.75
CA CYS A 177 9.83 1.65 9.01
C CYS A 177 9.13 2.93 9.45
N GLY A 178 8.17 2.85 10.36
CA GLY A 178 7.44 4.01 10.85
C GLY A 178 6.20 3.66 11.65
N PHE A 179 5.49 4.71 12.02
CA PHE A 179 4.22 4.68 12.74
C PHE A 179 3.09 5.11 11.80
N SER A 180 2.00 4.36 11.74
CA SER A 180 0.85 4.67 10.90
C SER A 180 -0.38 5.03 11.72
N SER A 181 -1.18 5.99 11.25
CA SER A 181 -2.50 6.27 11.82
C SER A 181 -3.62 6.18 10.80
N GLY A 182 -4.84 5.94 11.27
CA GLY A 182 -6.06 5.97 10.46
C GLY A 182 -7.16 6.64 11.25
N LEU A 183 -7.19 7.99 11.19
CA LEU A 183 -8.00 8.81 12.07
C LEU A 183 -9.48 8.90 11.69
N ILE A 184 -9.87 8.28 10.58
CA ILE A 184 -11.28 8.07 10.22
C ILE A 184 -11.84 6.78 10.85
N TYR A 185 -10.98 5.82 11.18
CA TYR A 185 -11.35 4.49 11.65
C TYR A 185 -11.39 4.39 13.17
N ARG A 186 -12.28 3.54 13.71
CA ARG A 186 -12.26 3.18 15.13
C ARG A 186 -11.16 2.18 15.43
N PRO A 187 -10.46 2.31 16.56
CA PRO A 187 -10.63 3.29 17.64
C PRO A 187 -9.86 4.61 17.43
N GLY A 188 -9.00 4.75 16.41
CA GLY A 188 -8.17 5.91 16.15
C GLY A 188 -8.92 7.23 15.98
N ARG A 189 -10.16 7.18 15.48
CA ARG A 189 -11.01 8.37 15.35
C ARG A 189 -11.33 9.07 16.69
N TYR A 190 -11.14 8.37 17.80
CA TYR A 190 -11.40 8.89 19.14
C TYR A 190 -10.19 9.61 19.74
N SER A 191 -9.02 9.52 19.10
CA SER A 191 -7.81 10.25 19.53
C SER A 191 -7.90 11.72 19.13
N ASP A 192 -7.24 12.55 19.91
CA ASP A 192 -6.93 13.93 19.57
C ASP A 192 -5.55 14.03 18.88
N THR A 193 -5.21 15.23 18.46
CA THR A 193 -3.95 15.54 17.79
C THR A 193 -2.74 15.33 18.69
N GLU A 194 -2.88 15.58 20.00
CA GLU A 194 -1.80 15.46 21.00
C GLU A 194 -1.43 13.99 21.24
N GLU A 195 -2.41 13.09 21.38
CA GLU A 195 -2.17 11.65 21.47
C GLU A 195 -1.35 11.15 20.29
N VAL A 196 -1.79 11.49 19.07
CA VAL A 196 -1.11 11.01 17.85
C VAL A 196 0.28 11.59 17.71
N ALA A 197 0.47 12.88 18.01
CA ALA A 197 1.78 13.53 17.99
C ALA A 197 2.75 12.92 19.01
N THR A 198 2.27 12.61 20.21
CA THR A 198 3.06 11.97 21.28
C THR A 198 3.55 10.59 20.82
N LEU A 199 2.68 9.78 20.21
CA LEU A 199 3.05 8.44 19.72
C LEU A 199 3.95 8.51 18.47
N ALA A 200 3.69 9.46 17.55
CA ALA A 200 4.53 9.67 16.38
C ALA A 200 5.96 10.11 16.75
N ALA A 201 6.14 10.85 17.86
CA ALA A 201 7.45 11.28 18.34
C ALA A 201 8.37 10.10 18.71
N ALA A 202 7.83 8.91 19.00
CA ALA A 202 8.62 7.71 19.17
C ALA A 202 9.42 7.30 17.91
N ALA A 203 9.01 7.76 16.73
CA ALA A 203 9.71 7.48 15.46
C ALA A 203 10.90 8.40 15.21
N ALA A 204 10.97 9.58 15.84
CA ALA A 204 12.02 10.58 15.60
C ALA A 204 13.45 10.06 15.90
N PRO A 205 13.73 9.35 17.01
CA PRO A 205 15.06 8.80 17.28
C PRO A 205 15.57 7.80 16.23
N PHE A 206 14.65 7.19 15.49
CA PHE A 206 14.95 6.22 14.43
C PHE A 206 15.03 6.85 13.04
N ASP A 207 14.73 8.16 12.90
CA ASP A 207 14.50 8.84 11.60
C ASP A 207 13.41 8.12 10.76
N ALA A 208 12.46 7.49 11.44
CA ALA A 208 11.37 6.74 10.81
C ALA A 208 10.17 7.65 10.52
N LEU A 209 9.23 7.19 9.65
CA LEU A 209 8.14 8.04 9.18
C LEU A 209 6.93 8.01 10.14
N TYR A 210 6.10 9.04 9.99
CA TYR A 210 4.69 9.02 10.36
C TYR A 210 3.84 8.99 9.10
N THR A 211 3.02 7.94 8.93
CA THR A 211 2.07 7.82 7.81
C THR A 211 0.65 7.99 8.30
N THR A 212 -0.25 8.56 7.50
CA THR A 212 -1.61 8.80 7.95
C THR A 212 -2.69 8.68 6.88
N HIS A 213 -3.69 7.84 7.16
CA HIS A 213 -5.04 8.05 6.64
C HIS A 213 -5.66 9.17 7.46
N MET A 214 -5.80 10.33 6.85
CA MET A 214 -6.23 11.56 7.51
C MET A 214 -7.62 11.42 8.15
N ARG A 215 -7.93 12.29 9.11
CA ARG A 215 -9.21 12.30 9.83
C ARG A 215 -10.41 12.55 8.93
N ASN A 216 -10.21 13.27 7.84
CA ASN A 216 -11.26 13.56 6.86
C ASN A 216 -10.65 13.77 5.47
N GLU A 217 -11.21 13.12 4.48
CA GLU A 217 -10.80 13.22 3.08
C GLU A 217 -11.87 13.88 2.19
N GLY A 218 -12.91 14.44 2.79
CA GLY A 218 -14.05 15.08 2.14
C GLY A 218 -14.16 16.57 2.44
N ASP A 219 -15.26 16.96 3.08
CA ASP A 219 -15.61 18.35 3.36
C ASP A 219 -14.59 19.11 4.22
N ARG A 220 -13.87 18.40 5.10
CA ARG A 220 -12.82 18.93 5.97
C ARG A 220 -11.42 18.47 5.59
N LEU A 221 -11.16 18.21 4.30
CA LEU A 221 -9.87 17.77 3.79
C LEU A 221 -8.74 18.72 4.17
N LEU A 222 -8.94 20.03 3.98
CA LEU A 222 -7.88 21.02 4.21
C LEU A 222 -7.49 21.13 5.70
N GLU A 223 -8.44 20.97 6.59
CA GLU A 223 -8.19 20.93 8.05
C GLU A 223 -7.45 19.64 8.45
N ALA A 224 -7.81 18.51 7.83
CA ALA A 224 -7.13 17.23 8.08
C ALA A 224 -5.68 17.23 7.57
N VAL A 225 -5.39 17.94 6.47
CA VAL A 225 -4.01 18.19 6.03
C VAL A 225 -3.25 19.03 7.03
N ASP A 226 -3.84 20.15 7.52
CA ASP A 226 -3.23 20.99 8.54
C ASP A 226 -2.95 20.20 9.84
N GLU A 227 -3.88 19.33 10.27
CA GLU A 227 -3.68 18.43 11.42
C GLU A 227 -2.50 17.50 11.19
N SER A 228 -2.42 16.85 10.03
CA SER A 228 -1.33 15.91 9.71
C SER A 228 0.03 16.59 9.68
N LEU A 229 0.12 17.77 9.08
CA LEU A 229 1.33 18.60 9.06
C LEU A 229 1.74 19.05 10.48
N ALA A 230 0.76 19.40 11.32
CA ALA A 230 1.01 19.80 12.71
C ALA A 230 1.52 18.63 13.56
N ILE A 231 0.91 17.44 13.44
CA ILE A 231 1.36 16.22 14.12
C ILE A 231 2.83 15.94 13.80
N ALA A 232 3.16 15.85 12.51
CA ALA A 232 4.52 15.50 12.07
C ALA A 232 5.56 16.56 12.48
N ARG A 233 5.20 17.84 12.42
CA ARG A 233 6.06 18.93 12.89
C ARG A 233 6.30 18.89 14.40
N THR A 234 5.27 18.61 15.20
CA THR A 234 5.37 18.48 16.65
C THR A 234 6.20 17.28 17.05
N ALA A 235 6.06 16.16 16.31
CA ALA A 235 6.79 14.92 16.52
C ALA A 235 8.21 14.93 15.94
N ASP A 236 8.57 15.93 15.12
CA ASP A 236 9.85 16.03 14.38
C ASP A 236 10.13 14.81 13.49
N VAL A 237 9.14 14.38 12.72
CA VAL A 237 9.22 13.21 11.85
C VAL A 237 8.88 13.55 10.39
N HIS A 238 9.31 12.69 9.46
CA HIS A 238 8.87 12.74 8.07
C HIS A 238 7.39 12.33 7.98
N LEU A 239 6.54 13.20 7.41
CA LEU A 239 5.14 12.92 7.14
C LEU A 239 4.98 12.18 5.81
N HIS A 240 4.18 11.12 5.80
CA HIS A 240 3.67 10.52 4.58
C HIS A 240 2.12 10.52 4.61
N ILE A 241 1.49 11.27 3.71
CA ILE A 241 0.03 11.30 3.59
C ILE A 241 -0.41 10.15 2.68
N SER A 242 -1.12 9.22 3.25
CA SER A 242 -1.60 8.01 2.59
C SER A 242 -2.74 8.30 1.61
N HIS A 243 -2.75 7.64 0.44
CA HIS A 243 -3.82 7.60 -0.58
C HIS A 243 -4.57 8.95 -0.72
N HIS A 244 -3.79 10.03 -0.92
CA HIS A 244 -4.31 11.40 -0.93
C HIS A 244 -5.41 11.58 -1.97
N LYS A 245 -6.56 12.08 -1.54
CA LYS A 245 -7.73 12.30 -2.37
C LYS A 245 -8.67 13.36 -1.81
N SER A 246 -9.62 13.78 -2.64
CA SER A 246 -10.79 14.55 -2.24
C SER A 246 -12.05 13.73 -2.53
N ALA A 247 -12.72 13.27 -1.47
CA ALA A 247 -13.84 12.36 -1.56
C ALA A 247 -15.19 13.09 -1.54
N GLY A 248 -16.09 12.67 -2.46
CA GLY A 248 -17.44 13.22 -2.59
C GLY A 248 -17.52 14.36 -3.59
N LYS A 249 -18.58 14.32 -4.42
CA LYS A 249 -18.76 15.24 -5.56
C LYS A 249 -18.68 16.74 -5.19
N ALA A 250 -19.13 17.10 -4.00
CA ALA A 250 -19.06 18.50 -3.51
C ALA A 250 -17.63 18.96 -3.18
N ASN A 251 -16.68 18.03 -3.11
CA ASN A 251 -15.30 18.29 -2.73
C ASN A 251 -14.31 18.19 -3.90
N TRP A 252 -14.76 17.73 -5.06
CA TRP A 252 -13.90 17.56 -6.22
C TRP A 252 -13.18 18.87 -6.58
N GLY A 253 -11.88 18.76 -6.90
CA GLY A 253 -10.99 19.89 -7.15
C GLY A 253 -10.23 20.41 -5.92
N LYS A 254 -10.63 20.08 -4.70
CA LYS A 254 -9.91 20.51 -3.48
C LYS A 254 -8.50 19.92 -3.35
N VAL A 255 -8.17 18.90 -4.15
CA VAL A 255 -6.81 18.32 -4.20
C VAL A 255 -5.77 19.40 -4.48
N GLY A 256 -6.04 20.34 -5.40
CA GLY A 256 -5.12 21.44 -5.69
C GLY A 256 -4.81 22.30 -4.47
N ASP A 257 -5.83 22.70 -3.70
CA ASP A 257 -5.66 23.49 -2.46
C ASP A 257 -4.92 22.71 -1.37
N SER A 258 -5.21 21.43 -1.27
CA SER A 258 -4.56 20.51 -0.35
C SER A 258 -3.07 20.36 -0.64
N LEU A 259 -2.70 20.13 -1.91
CA LEU A 259 -1.31 20.06 -2.36
C LEU A 259 -0.57 21.39 -2.17
N ALA A 260 -1.23 22.54 -2.37
CA ALA A 260 -0.64 23.85 -2.10
C ALA A 260 -0.24 24.04 -0.62
N LYS A 261 -0.97 23.42 0.34
CA LYS A 261 -0.57 23.36 1.76
C LYS A 261 0.67 22.50 1.96
N VAL A 262 0.72 21.32 1.32
CA VAL A 262 1.88 20.42 1.33
C VAL A 262 3.11 21.13 0.76
N ASP A 263 2.98 21.79 -0.40
CA ASP A 263 4.06 22.57 -1.01
C ASP A 263 4.57 23.70 -0.11
N THR A 264 3.67 24.32 0.65
CA THR A 264 4.04 25.34 1.60
C THR A 264 4.87 24.77 2.75
N ALA A 265 4.50 23.59 3.25
CA ALA A 265 5.25 22.88 4.28
C ALA A 265 6.62 22.41 3.78
N LEU A 266 6.69 21.88 2.55
CA LEU A 266 7.95 21.50 1.87
C LEU A 266 8.90 22.68 1.73
N ARG A 267 8.40 23.84 1.26
CA ARG A 267 9.20 25.08 1.18
C ARG A 267 9.67 25.60 2.54
N ALA A 268 8.93 25.29 3.60
CA ALA A 268 9.34 25.61 4.98
C ALA A 268 10.34 24.59 5.58
N GLY A 269 10.76 23.58 4.81
CA GLY A 269 11.73 22.57 5.21
C GLY A 269 11.14 21.34 5.91
N GLN A 270 9.80 21.23 5.98
CA GLN A 270 9.17 20.02 6.52
C GLN A 270 9.27 18.89 5.49
N ARG A 271 9.65 17.70 5.91
CA ARG A 271 9.70 16.50 5.04
C ARG A 271 8.28 15.96 4.89
N VAL A 272 7.77 15.96 3.65
CA VAL A 272 6.43 15.46 3.33
C VAL A 272 6.48 14.67 2.03
N THR A 273 5.85 13.51 2.02
CA THR A 273 5.58 12.70 0.82
C THR A 273 4.13 12.24 0.84
N LEU A 274 3.63 11.76 -0.29
CA LEU A 274 2.26 11.30 -0.44
C LEU A 274 2.21 10.05 -1.32
N ASP A 275 1.14 9.27 -1.21
CA ASP A 275 0.79 8.27 -2.21
C ASP A 275 -0.64 8.43 -2.74
N VAL A 276 -0.91 7.81 -3.87
CA VAL A 276 -2.21 7.76 -4.52
C VAL A 276 -2.40 6.46 -5.28
N TYR A 277 -3.63 5.95 -5.34
CA TYR A 277 -4.01 4.89 -6.27
C TYR A 277 -4.69 5.49 -7.51
N PRO A 278 -4.46 4.91 -8.72
CA PRO A 278 -4.90 5.48 -9.99
C PRO A 278 -6.37 5.12 -10.33
N TYR A 279 -7.30 5.32 -9.39
CA TYR A 279 -8.72 4.98 -9.54
C TYR A 279 -9.64 6.05 -8.97
N THR A 280 -10.83 6.15 -9.54
CA THR A 280 -11.88 7.11 -9.15
C THR A 280 -12.82 6.59 -8.05
N ALA A 281 -12.49 5.46 -7.45
CA ALA A 281 -13.24 4.89 -6.34
C ALA A 281 -12.30 4.47 -5.20
N GLY A 282 -12.76 4.64 -3.96
CA GLY A 282 -12.13 4.09 -2.77
C GLY A 282 -12.71 2.74 -2.39
N SER A 283 -12.09 2.05 -1.42
CA SER A 283 -12.62 0.83 -0.83
C SER A 283 -12.22 0.72 0.64
N GLY A 284 -13.13 0.25 1.47
CA GLY A 284 -12.91 0.05 2.88
C GLY A 284 -14.12 -0.59 3.57
N ARG A 285 -14.05 -0.68 4.91
CA ARG A 285 -15.15 -1.24 5.70
C ARG A 285 -16.37 -0.32 5.65
N MET A 286 -17.49 -0.86 5.20
CA MET A 286 -18.74 -0.10 5.04
C MET A 286 -19.19 0.56 6.35
N ILE A 287 -19.03 -0.11 7.52
CA ILE A 287 -19.45 0.40 8.83
C ILE A 287 -18.72 1.70 9.25
N GLU A 288 -17.53 1.99 8.71
CA GLU A 288 -16.77 3.19 9.07
C GLU A 288 -17.29 4.46 8.39
N TYR A 289 -18.07 4.30 7.32
CA TYR A 289 -18.59 5.40 6.50
C TYR A 289 -20.02 5.79 6.84
N PHE A 290 -20.72 4.98 7.63
CA PHE A 290 -22.10 5.25 8.00
C PHE A 290 -22.26 5.46 9.51
N ASN A 291 -23.07 6.47 9.84
CA ASN A 291 -23.70 6.58 11.17
C ASN A 291 -25.01 5.85 11.13
N LEU A 292 -25.19 4.80 11.93
CA LEU A 292 -26.40 3.97 11.93
C LEU A 292 -27.66 4.71 12.40
N ASP A 293 -27.50 5.82 13.15
CA ASP A 293 -28.62 6.67 13.57
C ASP A 293 -29.05 7.63 12.47
N ARG A 294 -28.22 7.84 11.45
CA ARG A 294 -28.48 8.75 10.33
C ARG A 294 -27.67 8.34 9.09
N ILE A 295 -28.30 7.55 8.23
CA ILE A 295 -27.67 7.07 7.00
C ILE A 295 -27.47 8.21 5.99
N ASN A 296 -26.26 8.32 5.45
CA ASN A 296 -25.97 9.22 4.34
C ASN A 296 -26.44 8.59 3.02
N LEU A 297 -27.63 8.99 2.56
CA LEU A 297 -28.25 8.44 1.35
C LEU A 297 -27.44 8.73 0.09
N ALA A 298 -26.86 9.93 -0.04
CA ALA A 298 -26.03 10.29 -1.19
C ALA A 298 -24.77 9.41 -1.30
N LEU A 299 -24.22 8.97 -0.17
CA LEU A 299 -23.16 7.98 -0.16
C LEU A 299 -23.67 6.58 -0.50
N ALA A 300 -24.82 6.18 0.03
CA ALA A 300 -25.42 4.88 -0.25
C ALA A 300 -25.69 4.65 -1.76
N GLU A 301 -26.06 5.71 -2.48
CA GLU A 301 -26.30 5.66 -3.93
C GLU A 301 -25.05 5.30 -4.76
N VAL A 302 -23.85 5.56 -4.25
CA VAL A 302 -22.58 5.37 -4.97
C VAL A 302 -21.71 4.25 -4.39
N ILE A 303 -22.32 3.34 -3.63
CA ILE A 303 -21.64 2.19 -3.03
C ILE A 303 -21.94 0.91 -3.79
N ARG A 304 -20.87 0.16 -4.06
CA ARG A 304 -20.89 -1.23 -4.51
C ARG A 304 -20.37 -2.14 -3.39
N ILE A 305 -21.00 -3.27 -3.19
CA ILE A 305 -20.55 -4.27 -2.21
C ILE A 305 -19.39 -5.10 -2.79
N ALA A 306 -18.24 -5.04 -2.17
CA ALA A 306 -17.06 -5.83 -2.58
C ALA A 306 -17.04 -7.21 -1.91
N SER A 307 -17.31 -7.26 -0.61
CA SER A 307 -17.40 -8.49 0.18
C SER A 307 -18.44 -8.30 1.27
N CYS A 308 -19.34 -9.27 1.41
CA CYS A 308 -20.39 -9.25 2.43
C CYS A 308 -20.56 -10.64 3.04
N PRO A 309 -19.86 -10.94 4.16
CA PRO A 309 -19.97 -12.25 4.80
C PRO A 309 -21.39 -12.63 5.23
N ALA A 310 -22.25 -11.63 5.53
CA ALA A 310 -23.62 -11.83 5.90
C ALA A 310 -24.55 -12.19 4.71
N PHE A 311 -24.25 -11.64 3.51
CA PHE A 311 -25.07 -11.79 2.31
C PHE A 311 -24.16 -11.88 1.08
N ARG A 312 -23.67 -13.07 0.76
CA ARG A 312 -22.75 -13.29 -0.37
C ARG A 312 -23.37 -12.93 -1.73
N GLU A 313 -24.69 -13.05 -1.86
CA GLU A 313 -25.45 -12.69 -3.06
C GLU A 313 -25.44 -11.20 -3.38
N PHE A 314 -25.03 -10.34 -2.44
CA PHE A 314 -24.90 -8.90 -2.66
C PHE A 314 -23.55 -8.51 -3.24
N GLU A 315 -22.56 -9.39 -3.21
CA GLU A 315 -21.21 -9.09 -3.71
C GLU A 315 -21.20 -8.75 -5.20
N GLY A 316 -20.66 -7.59 -5.52
CA GLY A 316 -20.59 -7.03 -6.87
C GLY A 316 -21.82 -6.18 -7.25
N LYS A 317 -22.85 -6.06 -6.41
CA LYS A 317 -24.03 -5.23 -6.69
C LYS A 317 -23.88 -3.84 -6.08
N MET A 318 -24.53 -2.87 -6.71
CA MET A 318 -24.73 -1.55 -6.11
C MET A 318 -25.79 -1.61 -5.01
N VAL A 319 -25.65 -0.78 -3.98
CA VAL A 319 -26.68 -0.70 -2.90
C VAL A 319 -28.07 -0.34 -3.43
N PRO A 320 -28.23 0.58 -4.40
CA PRO A 320 -29.54 0.83 -5.04
C PRO A 320 -30.15 -0.40 -5.71
N ASP A 321 -29.35 -1.23 -6.38
CA ASP A 321 -29.85 -2.44 -7.05
C ASP A 321 -30.35 -3.47 -6.01
N ILE A 322 -29.62 -3.61 -4.89
CA ILE A 322 -30.03 -4.47 -3.76
C ILE A 322 -31.32 -3.96 -3.15
N ALA A 323 -31.45 -2.65 -2.96
CA ALA A 323 -32.66 -2.02 -2.44
C ALA A 323 -33.87 -2.32 -3.32
N GLN A 324 -33.72 -2.17 -4.63
CA GLN A 324 -34.76 -2.49 -5.60
C GLN A 324 -35.13 -3.98 -5.59
N GLU A 325 -34.16 -4.89 -5.58
CA GLU A 325 -34.40 -6.36 -5.53
C GLU A 325 -35.18 -6.77 -4.28
N LEU A 326 -34.92 -6.11 -3.15
CA LEU A 326 -35.53 -6.44 -1.87
C LEU A 326 -36.85 -5.66 -1.60
N GLY A 327 -37.18 -4.65 -2.41
CA GLY A 327 -38.30 -3.75 -2.17
C GLY A 327 -38.09 -2.88 -0.91
N LEU A 328 -36.83 -2.53 -0.60
CA LEU A 328 -36.45 -1.73 0.55
C LEU A 328 -35.98 -0.33 0.11
N THR A 329 -35.97 0.61 1.04
CA THR A 329 -35.29 1.90 0.87
C THR A 329 -33.77 1.72 0.95
N LEU A 330 -33.01 2.73 0.50
CA LEU A 330 -31.56 2.72 0.65
C LEU A 330 -31.13 2.65 2.13
N GLU A 331 -31.83 3.38 2.99
CA GLU A 331 -31.57 3.37 4.44
C GLU A 331 -31.78 1.98 5.03
N GLU A 332 -32.92 1.35 4.79
CA GLU A 332 -33.25 -0.01 5.25
C GLU A 332 -32.24 -1.04 4.72
N THR A 333 -31.78 -0.88 3.48
CA THR A 333 -30.78 -1.75 2.86
C THR A 333 -29.43 -1.64 3.55
N VAL A 334 -28.94 -0.42 3.79
CA VAL A 334 -27.69 -0.18 4.52
C VAL A 334 -27.78 -0.74 5.94
N LEU A 335 -28.88 -0.46 6.66
CA LEU A 335 -29.11 -0.98 8.01
C LEU A 335 -29.15 -2.51 8.02
N LYS A 336 -29.90 -3.13 7.08
CA LYS A 336 -29.96 -4.60 6.94
C LYS A 336 -28.56 -5.21 6.80
N ILE A 337 -27.71 -4.62 5.97
CA ILE A 337 -26.33 -5.12 5.75
C ILE A 337 -25.51 -4.96 7.04
N LEU A 338 -25.48 -3.75 7.62
CA LEU A 338 -24.56 -3.42 8.70
C LEU A 338 -24.97 -3.98 10.07
N THR A 339 -26.25 -4.23 10.30
CA THR A 339 -26.76 -4.80 11.57
C THR A 339 -26.87 -6.33 11.57
N ALA A 340 -26.64 -6.98 10.42
CA ALA A 340 -26.59 -8.43 10.33
C ALA A 340 -25.39 -9.00 11.10
N GLU A 341 -25.47 -10.26 11.49
CA GLU A 341 -24.29 -10.98 12.03
C GLU A 341 -23.15 -10.95 11.02
N LYS A 342 -21.96 -10.46 11.41
CA LYS A 342 -20.81 -10.19 10.55
C LYS A 342 -21.00 -9.07 9.52
N GLY A 343 -22.07 -8.29 9.60
CA GLY A 343 -22.32 -7.16 8.72
C GLY A 343 -21.24 -6.07 8.84
N ASP A 344 -20.67 -5.91 10.02
CA ASP A 344 -19.55 -5.02 10.34
C ASP A 344 -18.25 -5.36 9.57
N ARG A 345 -18.14 -6.57 8.99
CA ARG A 345 -17.03 -7.01 8.14
C ARG A 345 -17.26 -6.75 6.65
N THR A 346 -18.36 -6.11 6.28
CA THR A 346 -18.65 -5.79 4.89
C THR A 346 -17.66 -4.78 4.35
N ILE A 347 -17.01 -5.11 3.21
CA ILE A 347 -16.16 -4.21 2.45
C ILE A 347 -16.96 -3.65 1.28
N CYS A 348 -16.86 -2.35 1.08
CA CYS A 348 -17.52 -1.66 -0.03
C CYS A 348 -16.54 -0.89 -0.90
N ILE A 349 -16.97 -0.59 -2.12
CA ILE A 349 -16.32 0.29 -3.08
C ILE A 349 -17.17 1.55 -3.18
N GLN A 350 -16.55 2.73 -3.12
CA GLN A 350 -17.20 4.04 -3.10
C GLN A 350 -16.77 4.83 -4.32
N PHE A 351 -17.69 5.15 -5.23
CA PHE A 351 -17.42 5.94 -6.43
C PHE A 351 -17.51 7.45 -6.12
N VAL A 352 -16.46 7.97 -5.46
CA VAL A 352 -16.48 9.32 -4.85
C VAL A 352 -15.34 10.23 -5.27
N ILE A 353 -14.44 9.80 -6.17
CA ILE A 353 -13.22 10.52 -6.57
C ILE A 353 -13.35 11.00 -8.01
N ASP A 354 -12.91 12.22 -8.31
CA ASP A 354 -12.83 12.77 -9.68
C ASP A 354 -11.53 12.35 -10.37
N GLU A 355 -11.60 12.03 -11.65
CA GLU A 355 -10.43 11.66 -12.46
C GLU A 355 -9.37 12.78 -12.50
N ARG A 356 -9.80 14.05 -12.55
CA ARG A 356 -8.89 15.20 -12.58
C ARG A 356 -8.13 15.35 -11.26
N ASP A 357 -8.75 14.97 -10.14
CA ASP A 357 -8.07 14.95 -8.84
C ASP A 357 -7.01 13.84 -8.77
N VAL A 358 -7.26 12.68 -9.41
CA VAL A 358 -6.26 11.63 -9.57
C VAL A 358 -5.08 12.11 -10.41
N GLU A 359 -5.35 12.79 -11.55
CA GLU A 359 -4.31 13.36 -12.42
C GLU A 359 -3.50 14.44 -11.71
N THR A 360 -4.16 15.33 -10.97
CA THR A 360 -3.50 16.38 -10.19
C THR A 360 -2.56 15.78 -9.15
N ASN A 361 -3.00 14.73 -8.45
CA ASN A 361 -2.16 13.99 -7.52
C ASN A 361 -0.96 13.36 -8.23
N LEU A 362 -1.20 12.60 -9.30
CA LEU A 362 -0.12 11.96 -10.07
C LEU A 362 0.86 12.96 -10.69
N ALA A 363 0.46 14.20 -10.96
CA ALA A 363 1.36 15.24 -11.46
C ALA A 363 2.31 15.80 -10.38
N HIS A 364 2.02 15.65 -9.09
CA HIS A 364 2.85 16.18 -8.00
C HIS A 364 4.15 15.38 -7.83
N THR A 365 5.30 16.06 -7.66
CA THR A 365 6.66 15.46 -7.69
C THR A 365 6.94 14.48 -6.56
N ASP A 366 6.36 14.70 -5.38
CA ASP A 366 6.55 13.88 -4.18
C ASP A 366 5.44 12.85 -3.97
N MET A 367 4.65 12.61 -5.04
CA MET A 367 3.58 11.62 -5.07
C MET A 367 4.12 10.26 -5.50
N MET A 368 3.90 9.24 -4.69
CA MET A 368 4.17 7.84 -4.99
C MET A 368 2.90 7.11 -5.42
N VAL A 369 3.05 5.85 -5.81
CA VAL A 369 1.94 4.97 -6.14
C VAL A 369 1.79 3.91 -5.06
N GLY A 370 0.62 3.88 -4.42
CA GLY A 370 0.19 2.83 -3.51
C GLY A 370 -1.09 2.19 -4.00
N SER A 371 -1.25 0.88 -3.86
CA SER A 371 -2.47 0.21 -4.35
C SER A 371 -3.66 0.42 -3.43
N ASP A 372 -3.42 0.58 -2.13
CA ASP A 372 -4.44 0.53 -1.09
C ASP A 372 -5.34 -0.73 -1.23
N GLY A 373 -4.71 -1.81 -1.72
CA GLY A 373 -5.38 -3.08 -2.00
C GLY A 373 -5.78 -3.81 -0.73
N ILE A 374 -7.01 -4.31 -0.68
CA ILE A 374 -7.51 -5.17 0.41
C ILE A 374 -7.65 -6.59 -0.15
N PRO A 375 -6.79 -7.55 0.25
CA PRO A 375 -6.73 -8.88 -0.35
C PRO A 375 -7.82 -9.83 0.16
N ASP A 376 -9.09 -9.52 -0.14
CA ASP A 376 -10.19 -10.47 -0.01
C ASP A 376 -10.47 -11.17 -1.36
N LEU A 377 -9.74 -12.26 -1.60
CA LEU A 377 -9.84 -13.01 -2.86
C LEU A 377 -11.15 -13.84 -2.98
N LYS A 378 -11.95 -13.92 -1.93
CA LYS A 378 -13.24 -14.65 -1.97
C LYS A 378 -14.38 -13.80 -2.53
N GLY A 379 -14.34 -12.48 -2.29
CA GLY A 379 -15.33 -11.53 -2.76
C GLY A 379 -15.04 -10.99 -4.17
N LYS A 380 -15.59 -9.82 -4.47
CA LYS A 380 -15.30 -9.00 -5.66
C LYS A 380 -14.53 -7.75 -5.21
N PRO A 381 -13.21 -7.86 -4.95
CA PRO A 381 -12.41 -6.76 -4.45
C PRO A 381 -12.38 -5.58 -5.43
N HIS A 382 -11.91 -4.42 -4.96
CA HIS A 382 -11.62 -3.30 -5.85
C HIS A 382 -10.53 -3.70 -6.87
N PRO A 383 -10.66 -3.37 -8.17
CA PRO A 383 -9.68 -3.74 -9.21
C PRO A 383 -8.25 -3.22 -8.94
N ARG A 384 -8.08 -2.22 -8.07
CA ARG A 384 -6.76 -1.72 -7.66
C ARG A 384 -5.86 -2.79 -7.03
N LEU A 385 -6.44 -3.86 -6.49
CA LEU A 385 -5.68 -5.01 -5.97
C LEU A 385 -4.87 -5.72 -7.06
N PHE A 386 -5.35 -5.73 -8.31
CA PHE A 386 -4.77 -6.46 -9.44
C PHE A 386 -4.19 -5.58 -10.53
N GLY A 387 -4.53 -4.28 -10.59
CA GLY A 387 -4.24 -3.45 -11.77
C GLY A 387 -3.53 -2.11 -11.51
N THR A 388 -3.19 -1.76 -10.28
CA THR A 388 -2.68 -0.42 -9.93
C THR A 388 -1.46 0.01 -10.74
N PHE A 389 -0.40 -0.79 -10.76
CA PHE A 389 0.87 -0.43 -11.40
C PHE A 389 0.78 -0.43 -12.93
N PRO A 390 0.22 -1.48 -13.57
CA PRO A 390 -0.05 -1.48 -15.01
C PRO A 390 -0.95 -0.32 -15.46
N ARG A 391 -1.95 0.06 -14.64
CA ARG A 391 -2.84 1.19 -14.94
C ARG A 391 -2.08 2.52 -14.98
N VAL A 392 -1.11 2.75 -14.10
CA VAL A 392 -0.26 3.95 -14.17
C VAL A 392 0.45 4.00 -15.51
N LEU A 393 1.06 2.89 -15.94
CA LEU A 393 1.82 2.80 -17.20
C LEU A 393 0.91 2.93 -18.43
N ALA A 394 -0.23 2.25 -18.44
CA ALA A 394 -1.17 2.30 -19.55
C ALA A 394 -1.89 3.64 -19.62
N ARG A 395 -2.67 3.95 -18.57
CA ARG A 395 -3.60 5.07 -18.63
C ARG A 395 -2.92 6.42 -18.43
N TYR A 396 -2.05 6.58 -17.42
CA TYR A 396 -1.51 7.90 -17.08
C TYR A 396 -0.19 8.24 -17.75
N VAL A 397 0.54 7.23 -18.26
CA VAL A 397 1.71 7.47 -19.12
C VAL A 397 1.31 7.43 -20.60
N ARG A 398 0.89 6.24 -21.11
CA ARG A 398 0.70 6.02 -22.55
C ARG A 398 -0.51 6.75 -23.12
N GLU A 399 -1.68 6.69 -22.44
CA GLU A 399 -2.93 7.23 -23.00
C GLU A 399 -3.14 8.72 -22.71
N ARG A 400 -2.87 9.14 -21.48
CA ARG A 400 -3.19 10.51 -21.01
C ARG A 400 -1.97 11.42 -20.92
N GLY A 401 -0.75 10.89 -20.92
CA GLY A 401 0.47 11.68 -20.87
C GLY A 401 0.64 12.56 -19.62
N VAL A 402 0.05 12.15 -18.48
CA VAL A 402 0.18 12.85 -17.19
C VAL A 402 1.61 12.74 -16.66
N LEU A 403 2.23 11.58 -16.87
CA LEU A 403 3.61 11.28 -16.49
C LEU A 403 4.42 10.85 -17.71
N THR A 404 5.72 11.12 -17.68
CA THR A 404 6.67 10.40 -18.55
C THR A 404 6.93 9.01 -17.99
N LEU A 405 7.30 8.06 -18.85
CA LEU A 405 7.58 6.69 -18.42
C LEU A 405 8.71 6.61 -17.37
N PRO A 406 9.87 7.31 -17.55
CA PRO A 406 10.92 7.33 -16.53
C PRO A 406 10.43 7.88 -15.17
N GLU A 407 9.61 8.94 -15.19
CA GLU A 407 9.08 9.53 -13.96
C GLU A 407 8.07 8.61 -13.27
N ALA A 408 7.20 7.93 -14.01
CA ALA A 408 6.31 6.92 -13.44
C ALA A 408 7.09 5.79 -12.75
N VAL A 409 8.15 5.28 -13.41
CA VAL A 409 9.02 4.25 -12.82
C VAL A 409 9.70 4.80 -11.55
N ARG A 410 10.27 6.01 -11.57
CA ARG A 410 10.89 6.62 -10.39
C ARG A 410 9.93 6.65 -9.18
N ARG A 411 8.66 7.02 -9.39
CA ARG A 411 7.65 7.12 -8.33
C ARG A 411 7.20 5.77 -7.78
N MET A 412 7.26 4.74 -8.62
CA MET A 412 6.92 3.38 -8.24
C MET A 412 8.13 2.58 -7.72
N THR A 413 9.33 3.17 -7.68
CA THR A 413 10.57 2.46 -7.33
C THR A 413 11.48 3.28 -6.40
N SER A 414 12.40 4.09 -6.91
CA SER A 414 13.44 4.76 -6.11
C SER A 414 12.90 5.80 -5.14
N LEU A 415 11.85 6.55 -5.51
CA LEU A 415 11.20 7.48 -4.58
C LEU A 415 10.61 6.72 -3.39
N SER A 416 9.90 5.63 -3.68
CA SER A 416 9.31 4.75 -2.65
C SER A 416 10.38 4.11 -1.78
N ALA A 417 11.44 3.55 -2.39
CA ALA A 417 12.54 2.91 -1.65
C ALA A 417 13.23 3.89 -0.70
N ARG A 418 13.55 5.11 -1.18
CA ARG A 418 14.18 6.16 -0.35
C ARG A 418 13.28 6.63 0.78
N THR A 419 11.99 6.83 0.49
CA THR A 419 11.02 7.29 1.49
C THR A 419 10.87 6.29 2.63
N PHE A 420 10.75 5.00 2.33
CA PHE A 420 10.56 3.95 3.33
C PHE A 420 11.87 3.31 3.82
N GLY A 421 13.04 3.80 3.37
CA GLY A 421 14.36 3.33 3.84
C GLY A 421 14.72 1.92 3.38
N MET A 422 14.25 1.49 2.20
CA MET A 422 14.60 0.19 1.61
C MET A 422 16.02 0.26 1.02
N GLN A 423 16.98 -0.28 1.75
CA GLN A 423 18.40 -0.20 1.39
C GLN A 423 18.72 -0.99 0.11
N GLU A 424 19.51 -0.38 -0.79
CA GLU A 424 20.01 -0.98 -2.03
C GLU A 424 18.91 -1.56 -2.93
N ARG A 425 17.72 -0.90 -2.98
CA ARG A 425 16.54 -1.26 -3.77
C ARG A 425 15.95 -0.04 -4.48
N GLY A 426 15.16 -0.28 -5.52
CA GLY A 426 14.46 0.75 -6.28
C GLY A 426 15.26 1.40 -7.40
N GLU A 427 16.50 0.94 -7.67
CA GLU A 427 17.30 1.36 -8.82
C GLU A 427 17.95 0.15 -9.51
N VAL A 428 18.11 0.20 -10.83
CA VAL A 428 18.94 -0.74 -11.59
C VAL A 428 20.37 -0.24 -11.49
N ARG A 429 21.08 -0.75 -10.48
CA ARG A 429 22.44 -0.31 -10.13
C ARG A 429 23.28 -1.50 -9.70
N GLU A 430 24.52 -1.57 -10.20
CA GLU A 430 25.47 -2.64 -9.82
C GLU A 430 25.67 -2.70 -8.30
N GLY A 431 25.70 -3.91 -7.78
CA GLY A 431 25.79 -4.23 -6.36
C GLY A 431 24.47 -4.22 -5.60
N TRP A 432 23.39 -3.65 -6.16
CA TRP A 432 22.09 -3.58 -5.51
C TRP A 432 21.30 -4.88 -5.66
N HIS A 433 20.30 -5.08 -4.83
CA HIS A 433 19.44 -6.25 -4.91
C HIS A 433 18.72 -6.32 -6.25
N ALA A 434 18.72 -7.49 -6.86
CA ALA A 434 18.07 -7.70 -8.13
C ALA A 434 16.56 -7.95 -7.94
N ASP A 435 15.84 -6.87 -7.65
CA ASP A 435 14.40 -6.80 -7.77
C ASP A 435 14.08 -6.07 -9.06
N LEU A 436 13.59 -6.80 -10.07
CA LEU A 436 13.47 -6.30 -11.45
C LEU A 436 12.12 -6.65 -12.06
N VAL A 437 11.63 -5.81 -12.96
CA VAL A 437 10.46 -6.08 -13.80
C VAL A 437 10.77 -5.81 -15.26
N LEU A 438 10.46 -6.79 -16.12
CA LEU A 438 10.49 -6.67 -17.58
C LEU A 438 9.07 -6.51 -18.09
N PHE A 439 8.78 -5.46 -18.84
CA PHE A 439 7.46 -5.20 -19.38
C PHE A 439 7.52 -4.54 -20.76
N ASP A 440 6.48 -4.76 -21.56
CA ASP A 440 6.31 -4.09 -22.85
C ASP A 440 5.53 -2.78 -22.65
N PRO A 441 6.15 -1.60 -22.82
CA PRO A 441 5.49 -0.31 -22.62
C PRO A 441 4.35 -0.04 -23.60
N ALA A 442 4.32 -0.72 -24.72
CA ALA A 442 3.26 -0.57 -25.74
C ALA A 442 1.99 -1.35 -25.38
N THR A 443 2.13 -2.49 -24.69
CA THR A 443 1.01 -3.42 -24.44
C THR A 443 0.64 -3.59 -22.97
N VAL A 444 1.49 -3.12 -22.04
CA VAL A 444 1.17 -3.19 -20.59
C VAL A 444 -0.17 -2.51 -20.30
N ASN A 445 -1.07 -3.24 -19.61
CA ASN A 445 -2.42 -2.76 -19.34
C ASN A 445 -3.04 -3.42 -18.10
N ASP A 446 -3.91 -2.69 -17.38
CA ASP A 446 -4.77 -3.23 -16.34
C ASP A 446 -6.02 -3.86 -16.97
N GLU A 447 -6.17 -5.16 -16.81
CA GLU A 447 -7.33 -5.90 -17.31
C GLU A 447 -8.45 -6.01 -16.27
N ALA A 448 -8.15 -5.70 -15.01
CA ALA A 448 -9.09 -5.79 -13.91
C ALA A 448 -10.15 -4.68 -13.98
N THR A 449 -11.42 -5.08 -13.92
CA THR A 449 -12.57 -4.16 -13.91
C THR A 449 -13.37 -4.30 -12.61
N TYR A 450 -14.31 -3.40 -12.36
CA TYR A 450 -15.20 -3.55 -11.21
C TYR A 450 -16.13 -4.78 -11.31
N ASP A 451 -16.41 -5.29 -12.52
CA ASP A 451 -17.23 -6.48 -12.74
C ASP A 451 -16.41 -7.77 -12.69
N ASP A 452 -15.18 -7.71 -13.19
CA ASP A 452 -14.20 -8.81 -13.17
C ASP A 452 -12.87 -8.32 -12.57
N PRO A 453 -12.80 -8.17 -11.24
CA PRO A 453 -11.70 -7.47 -10.58
C PRO A 453 -10.43 -8.30 -10.39
N LYS A 454 -10.44 -9.59 -10.70
CA LYS A 454 -9.33 -10.52 -10.44
C LYS A 454 -8.56 -10.90 -11.72
N ARG A 455 -8.78 -10.16 -12.80
CA ARG A 455 -8.01 -10.38 -14.03
C ARG A 455 -6.57 -9.93 -13.85
N GLU A 456 -5.66 -10.79 -14.25
CA GLU A 456 -4.25 -10.46 -14.31
C GLU A 456 -4.01 -9.39 -15.38
N PRO A 457 -3.07 -8.47 -15.16
CA PRO A 457 -2.69 -7.48 -16.16
C PRO A 457 -1.98 -8.14 -17.35
N SER A 458 -1.95 -7.44 -18.48
CA SER A 458 -1.17 -7.82 -19.66
C SER A 458 0.14 -7.02 -19.74
N GLY A 459 1.09 -7.48 -20.56
CA GLY A 459 2.32 -6.76 -20.90
C GLY A 459 3.45 -6.84 -19.89
N VAL A 460 3.27 -7.44 -18.71
CA VAL A 460 4.37 -7.80 -17.79
C VAL A 460 4.93 -9.15 -18.26
N ALA A 461 6.23 -9.19 -18.61
CA ALA A 461 6.88 -10.38 -19.19
C ALA A 461 7.61 -11.22 -18.14
N ALA A 462 8.35 -10.57 -17.21
CA ALA A 462 9.08 -11.27 -16.17
C ALA A 462 9.22 -10.38 -14.91
N VAL A 463 9.26 -11.01 -13.75
CA VAL A 463 9.55 -10.36 -12.46
C VAL A 463 10.59 -11.18 -11.71
N VAL A 464 11.63 -10.50 -11.25
CA VAL A 464 12.72 -11.06 -10.45
C VAL A 464 12.64 -10.46 -9.04
N VAL A 465 12.71 -11.30 -8.04
CA VAL A 465 12.74 -10.91 -6.62
C VAL A 465 14.00 -11.46 -5.96
N ASN A 466 14.84 -10.58 -5.42
CA ASN A 466 16.13 -10.95 -4.81
C ASN A 466 17.00 -11.86 -5.72
N GLY A 467 16.96 -11.63 -7.03
CA GLY A 467 17.74 -12.36 -8.03
C GLY A 467 17.07 -13.61 -8.59
N GLU A 468 15.97 -14.06 -8.03
CA GLU A 468 15.25 -15.24 -8.48
C GLU A 468 14.06 -14.85 -9.39
N LEU A 469 13.91 -15.55 -10.52
CA LEU A 469 12.76 -15.36 -11.39
C LEU A 469 11.50 -15.85 -10.69
N ALA A 470 10.67 -14.92 -10.22
CA ALA A 470 9.46 -15.20 -9.43
C ALA A 470 8.19 -15.32 -10.30
N TRP A 471 8.16 -14.59 -11.41
CA TRP A 471 7.02 -14.56 -12.33
C TRP A 471 7.48 -14.48 -13.78
N THR A 472 6.75 -15.14 -14.66
CA THR A 472 6.89 -14.97 -16.13
C THR A 472 5.52 -15.05 -16.80
N SER A 473 5.36 -14.38 -17.91
CA SER A 473 4.17 -14.52 -18.77
C SER A 473 4.51 -15.33 -20.00
N ARG A 474 3.72 -16.37 -20.28
CA ARG A 474 3.83 -17.17 -21.49
C ARG A 474 2.47 -17.28 -22.16
N ASP A 475 2.41 -16.95 -23.44
CA ASP A 475 1.16 -16.99 -24.24
C ASP A 475 0.01 -16.18 -23.59
N GLY A 476 0.35 -15.03 -22.97
CA GLY A 476 -0.61 -14.16 -22.27
C GLY A 476 -1.12 -14.71 -20.94
N LYS A 477 -0.50 -15.76 -20.39
CA LYS A 477 -0.80 -16.31 -19.07
C LYS A 477 0.39 -16.17 -18.14
N GLY A 478 0.14 -15.67 -16.94
CA GLY A 478 1.13 -15.60 -15.89
C GLY A 478 1.48 -16.97 -15.33
N ILE A 479 2.75 -17.18 -15.08
CA ILE A 479 3.29 -18.39 -14.46
C ILE A 479 4.10 -17.99 -13.24
N HIS A 480 3.64 -18.40 -12.07
CA HIS A 480 4.42 -18.29 -10.84
C HIS A 480 5.53 -19.35 -10.84
N MET A 481 6.78 -18.92 -10.65
CA MET A 481 7.96 -19.78 -10.87
C MET A 481 8.41 -20.57 -9.64
N GLY A 482 7.67 -20.52 -8.53
CA GLY A 482 7.92 -21.41 -7.39
C GLY A 482 8.31 -20.71 -6.09
N ALA A 483 9.17 -21.35 -5.29
CA ALA A 483 9.41 -20.99 -3.90
C ALA A 483 9.83 -19.53 -3.72
N GLY A 484 9.17 -18.88 -2.79
CA GLY A 484 9.32 -17.47 -2.54
C GLY A 484 10.72 -17.06 -2.11
N SER A 485 11.26 -16.09 -2.82
CA SER A 485 12.53 -15.41 -2.55
C SER A 485 12.36 -14.10 -1.78
N GLY A 486 11.13 -13.77 -1.41
CA GLY A 486 10.79 -12.55 -0.68
C GLY A 486 11.41 -12.51 0.72
N LYS A 487 11.69 -11.31 1.19
CA LYS A 487 12.33 -11.04 2.49
C LYS A 487 11.45 -10.12 3.34
N MET A 488 11.54 -10.28 4.65
CA MET A 488 11.02 -9.33 5.61
C MET A 488 12.09 -8.26 5.84
N LEU A 489 11.85 -7.06 5.30
CA LEU A 489 12.81 -5.96 5.35
C LEU A 489 12.73 -5.27 6.70
N ARG A 490 13.90 -4.90 7.24
CA ARG A 490 14.00 -4.14 8.48
C ARG A 490 14.54 -2.76 8.18
N TYR A 491 13.85 -1.75 8.67
CA TYR A 491 14.35 -0.37 8.62
C TYR A 491 15.62 -0.25 9.47
N ARG A 492 16.64 0.40 8.93
CA ARG A 492 17.87 0.72 9.64
C ARG A 492 18.19 2.19 9.41
N ASN A 493 18.34 2.94 10.47
CA ASN A 493 18.78 4.32 10.40
C ASN A 493 20.26 4.37 9.93
N ASN A 494 20.53 5.08 8.86
CA ASN A 494 21.90 5.29 8.36
C ASN A 494 22.77 6.15 9.29
N ALA A 495 22.17 6.87 10.27
CA ALA A 495 22.91 7.71 11.21
C ALA A 495 23.74 6.91 12.25
N HIS A 496 23.51 5.60 12.37
CA HIS A 496 24.27 4.70 13.25
C HIS A 496 25.11 3.69 12.46
N GLY A 497 25.49 4.03 11.23
CA GLY A 497 26.47 3.27 10.45
C GLY A 497 27.85 3.38 11.07
N GLU A 498 28.24 2.30 11.75
CA GLU A 498 29.55 1.76 12.07
C GLU A 498 29.53 1.16 13.48
N SER A 499 29.11 -0.07 13.60
CA SER A 499 29.64 -1.03 14.59
C SER A 499 28.84 -2.32 14.55
N SER A 500 29.18 -3.21 13.64
CA SER A 500 29.22 -4.66 13.94
C SER A 500 29.95 -5.40 12.82
N THR A 501 31.26 -5.30 12.84
CA THR A 501 32.12 -6.39 12.43
C THR A 501 32.06 -7.45 13.52
N LYS A 502 31.40 -8.54 13.26
CA LYS A 502 31.89 -9.94 13.38
C LYS A 502 30.75 -10.91 13.25
#